data_200ddd16c8631669596779f0bae6ec75
#
_entry.id   200ddd16c8631669596779f0bae6ec75
#
_cell.length_a   1.000
_cell.length_b   1.000
_cell.length_c   1.000
_cell.angle_alpha   90.00
_cell.angle_beta   90.00
_cell.angle_gamma   90.00
#
_symmetry.space_group_name_H-M   'P 1'
#
loop_
_entity.id
_entity.type
_entity.pdbx_description
1 polymer ?
#
loop_
_entity_poly.entity_id
_entity_poly.type
_entity_poly.pdbx_seq_one_letter_code
_entity_poly.pdbx_strand_id
1 'polypeptide(L)'
;MKELERTKRISISAVLFLLVILIGFLTFRKPEHVFQKNAASTLQEINKKEYILTSDQLKALDASTYVLIDIRNSYEYAKGHIKNAINISAHQVFNGDTKDVLQKLADEGKTIVVYGIDPDKASGAWMLLYQLGYENSKILCVTSNYTDNKFVVDNYNLEKPAVNFAEVMKASSDVSKTEVKKTVKKVITVKKKKKRVAEGGC
;
A
#
# COMPACT_ATOMS: atom_id res chain seq x y z
N MET A 1 31.51 -26.08 -47.51
CA MET A 1 30.13 -25.55 -47.56
C MET A 1 29.39 -25.62 -46.23
N LYS A 2 29.52 -26.67 -45.43
CA LYS A 2 28.80 -26.78 -44.13
C LYS A 2 29.18 -25.73 -43.05
N GLU A 3 30.43 -25.27 -43.06
CA GLU A 3 30.89 -24.24 -42.09
C GLU A 3 30.32 -22.85 -42.38
N LEU A 4 30.19 -22.50 -43.66
CA LEU A 4 29.63 -21.21 -44.08
C LEU A 4 28.13 -21.08 -43.76
N GLU A 5 27.38 -22.17 -43.81
CA GLU A 5 26.00 -22.21 -43.39
C GLU A 5 25.83 -22.13 -41.89
N ARG A 6 26.79 -22.70 -41.13
CA ARG A 6 26.78 -22.66 -39.66
C ARG A 6 27.05 -21.24 -39.17
N THR A 7 28.01 -20.54 -39.74
CA THR A 7 28.31 -19.14 -39.42
C THR A 7 27.16 -18.22 -39.77
N LYS A 8 26.49 -18.42 -40.94
CA LYS A 8 25.30 -17.64 -41.33
C LYS A 8 24.15 -17.83 -40.33
N ARG A 9 23.87 -19.06 -39.89
CA ARG A 9 22.82 -19.33 -38.87
C ARG A 9 23.13 -18.67 -37.53
N ILE A 10 24.38 -18.72 -37.09
CA ILE A 10 24.81 -18.06 -35.85
C ILE A 10 24.67 -16.55 -35.97
N SER A 11 25.07 -15.95 -37.09
CA SER A 11 24.93 -14.51 -37.32
C SER A 11 23.48 -14.08 -37.35
N ILE A 12 22.58 -14.83 -38.00
CA ILE A 12 21.15 -14.53 -38.05
C ILE A 12 20.57 -14.61 -36.61
N SER A 13 20.90 -15.64 -35.85
CA SER A 13 20.45 -15.79 -34.46
C SER A 13 20.92 -14.65 -33.58
N ALA A 14 22.19 -14.21 -33.74
CA ALA A 14 22.73 -13.09 -32.99
C ALA A 14 22.02 -11.76 -33.34
N VAL A 15 21.74 -11.53 -34.62
CA VAL A 15 20.99 -10.34 -35.07
C VAL A 15 19.56 -10.34 -34.51
N LEU A 16 18.86 -11.48 -34.56
CA LEU A 16 17.53 -11.61 -34.00
C LEU A 16 17.53 -11.38 -32.48
N PHE A 17 18.52 -11.90 -31.78
CA PHE A 17 18.66 -11.69 -30.33
C PHE A 17 18.88 -10.22 -29.98
N LEU A 18 19.78 -9.53 -30.70
CA LEU A 18 20.00 -8.10 -30.55
C LEU A 18 18.74 -7.28 -30.86
N LEU A 19 17.96 -7.69 -31.88
CA LEU A 19 16.72 -7.04 -32.23
C LEU A 19 15.67 -7.17 -31.13
N VAL A 20 15.54 -8.36 -30.50
CA VAL A 20 14.66 -8.57 -29.34
C VAL A 20 15.07 -7.69 -28.17
N ILE A 21 16.36 -7.58 -27.87
CA ILE A 21 16.87 -6.69 -26.82
C ILE A 21 16.56 -5.24 -27.14
N LEU A 22 16.77 -4.82 -28.40
CA LEU A 22 16.48 -3.46 -28.84
C LEU A 22 14.99 -3.12 -28.72
N ILE A 23 14.10 -4.04 -29.14
CA ILE A 23 12.65 -3.87 -28.97
C ILE A 23 12.31 -3.78 -27.48
N GLY A 24 12.87 -4.66 -26.62
CA GLY A 24 12.68 -4.60 -25.18
C GLY A 24 13.10 -3.27 -24.59
N PHE A 25 14.21 -2.71 -25.04
CA PHE A 25 14.70 -1.41 -24.57
C PHE A 25 13.82 -0.25 -25.06
N LEU A 26 13.33 -0.30 -26.29
CA LEU A 26 12.44 0.73 -26.87
C LEU A 26 11.03 0.68 -26.29
N THR A 27 10.56 -0.50 -25.86
CA THR A 27 9.23 -0.68 -25.25
C THR A 27 9.25 -0.54 -23.73
N PHE A 28 10.43 -0.45 -23.10
CA PHE A 28 10.55 -0.27 -21.66
C PHE A 28 10.02 1.11 -21.27
N ARG A 29 8.84 1.11 -20.65
CA ARG A 29 8.25 2.31 -20.04
C ARG A 29 8.55 2.28 -18.54
N LYS A 30 9.08 3.37 -18.01
CA LYS A 30 9.17 3.54 -16.56
C LYS A 30 7.76 3.53 -15.98
N PRO A 31 7.54 2.88 -14.81
CA PRO A 31 6.25 2.98 -14.16
C PRO A 31 5.92 4.45 -13.87
N GLU A 32 4.69 4.84 -14.19
CA GLU A 32 4.23 6.22 -14.05
C GLU A 32 4.21 6.67 -12.58
N HIS A 33 3.95 5.72 -11.69
CA HIS A 33 3.93 5.94 -10.24
C HIS A 33 4.98 5.06 -9.56
N VAL A 34 5.87 5.70 -8.83
CA VAL A 34 6.87 5.02 -8.00
C VAL A 34 6.55 5.32 -6.55
N PHE A 35 6.26 4.30 -5.77
CA PHE A 35 6.10 4.45 -4.33
C PHE A 35 7.43 4.85 -3.69
N GLN A 36 7.44 5.98 -2.99
CA GLN A 36 8.62 6.51 -2.31
C GLN A 36 8.73 5.96 -0.88
N LYS A 37 7.61 5.57 -0.28
CA LYS A 37 7.53 5.00 1.06
C LYS A 37 7.10 3.54 1.00
N ASN A 38 7.70 2.71 1.82
CA ASN A 38 7.32 1.31 1.96
C ASN A 38 6.24 1.11 3.03
N ALA A 39 5.70 -0.10 3.11
CA ALA A 39 4.66 -0.44 4.08
C ALA A 39 5.10 -0.24 5.54
N ALA A 40 6.38 -0.50 5.87
CA ALA A 40 6.89 -0.35 7.23
C ALA A 40 6.90 1.11 7.67
N SER A 41 7.35 2.04 6.81
CA SER A 41 7.31 3.48 7.10
C SER A 41 5.88 4.00 7.21
N THR A 42 4.96 3.49 6.39
CA THR A 42 3.54 3.84 6.48
C THR A 42 2.93 3.41 7.82
N LEU A 43 3.25 2.19 8.29
CA LEU A 43 2.80 1.71 9.61
C LEU A 43 3.38 2.53 10.76
N GLN A 44 4.61 2.98 10.66
CA GLN A 44 5.20 3.87 11.65
C GLN A 44 4.45 5.21 11.71
N GLU A 45 4.07 5.77 10.56
CA GLU A 45 3.32 7.02 10.50
C GLU A 45 1.91 6.87 11.09
N ILE A 46 1.21 5.77 10.77
CA ILE A 46 -0.09 5.46 11.36
C ILE A 46 -0.02 5.44 12.90
N ASN A 47 1.05 4.90 13.48
CA ASN A 47 1.21 4.83 14.92
C ASN A 47 1.39 6.21 15.58
N LYS A 48 1.92 7.21 14.87
CA LYS A 48 2.08 8.57 15.40
C LYS A 48 0.74 9.31 15.52
N LYS A 49 -0.26 8.95 14.71
CA LYS A 49 -1.59 9.58 14.62
C LYS A 49 -1.57 11.08 14.22
N GLU A 50 -0.45 11.59 13.78
CA GLU A 50 -0.28 13.01 13.38
C GLU A 50 -0.96 13.32 12.04
N TYR A 51 -1.31 12.27 11.28
CA TYR A 51 -2.04 12.38 10.02
C TYR A 51 -3.54 12.65 10.20
N ILE A 52 -4.05 12.59 11.43
CA ILE A 52 -5.47 12.86 11.73
C ILE A 52 -5.63 14.33 12.08
N LEU A 53 -6.57 14.98 11.42
CA LEU A 53 -6.92 16.39 11.65
C LEU A 53 -8.39 16.47 12.05
N THR A 54 -8.67 17.08 13.20
CA THR A 54 -10.05 17.33 13.63
C THR A 54 -10.63 18.56 12.95
N SER A 55 -11.97 18.71 12.94
CA SER A 55 -12.64 19.91 12.41
C SER A 55 -12.16 21.20 13.11
N ASP A 56 -11.92 21.14 14.40
CA ASP A 56 -11.51 22.34 15.14
C ASP A 56 -10.05 22.71 14.86
N GLN A 57 -9.19 21.71 14.68
CA GLN A 57 -7.82 21.93 14.21
C GLN A 57 -7.81 22.52 12.80
N LEU A 58 -8.66 22.00 11.89
CA LEU A 58 -8.78 22.56 10.55
C LEU A 58 -9.21 24.03 10.56
N LYS A 59 -10.20 24.38 11.38
CA LYS A 59 -10.68 25.78 11.52
C LYS A 59 -9.62 26.73 12.07
N ALA A 60 -8.66 26.20 12.85
CA ALA A 60 -7.55 26.97 13.39
C ALA A 60 -6.42 27.22 12.38
N LEU A 61 -6.39 26.48 11.28
CA LEU A 61 -5.41 26.67 10.21
C LEU A 61 -5.82 27.81 9.29
N ASP A 62 -4.82 28.52 8.76
CA ASP A 62 -5.04 29.48 7.68
C ASP A 62 -5.49 28.74 6.40
N ALA A 63 -6.58 29.19 5.79
CA ALA A 63 -7.16 28.60 4.59
C ALA A 63 -6.21 28.57 3.39
N SER A 64 -5.18 29.40 3.38
CA SER A 64 -4.15 29.42 2.34
C SER A 64 -3.12 28.30 2.47
N THR A 65 -3.00 27.66 3.66
CA THR A 65 -1.97 26.68 3.98
C THR A 65 -2.36 25.24 3.66
N TYR A 66 -3.62 25.00 3.34
CA TYR A 66 -4.12 23.66 3.04
C TYR A 66 -5.06 23.63 1.84
N VAL A 67 -5.28 22.43 1.30
CA VAL A 67 -6.32 22.16 0.31
C VAL A 67 -7.14 20.97 0.76
N LEU A 68 -8.46 21.11 0.75
CA LEU A 68 -9.40 20.01 1.01
C LEU A 68 -9.62 19.21 -0.27
N ILE A 69 -9.47 17.90 -0.18
CA ILE A 69 -9.75 16.95 -1.26
C ILE A 69 -10.89 16.02 -0.84
N ASP A 70 -11.99 16.09 -1.58
CA ASP A 70 -13.10 15.15 -1.47
C ASP A 70 -12.80 13.91 -2.31
N ILE A 71 -12.64 12.77 -1.65
CA ILE A 71 -12.32 11.51 -2.33
C ILE A 71 -13.57 10.71 -2.77
N ARG A 72 -14.76 11.22 -2.50
CA ARG A 72 -15.99 10.61 -2.98
C ARG A 72 -16.09 10.69 -4.49
N ASN A 73 -16.98 9.92 -5.08
CA ASN A 73 -17.21 10.03 -6.52
C ASN A 73 -17.82 11.41 -6.88
N SER A 74 -17.69 11.78 -8.16
CA SER A 74 -18.15 13.08 -8.66
C SER A 74 -19.64 13.34 -8.47
N TYR A 75 -20.45 12.30 -8.47
CA TYR A 75 -21.90 12.40 -8.24
C TYR A 75 -22.19 12.80 -6.79
N GLU A 76 -21.54 12.18 -5.82
CA GLU A 76 -21.70 12.53 -4.40
C GLU A 76 -21.14 13.93 -4.11
N TYR A 77 -20.02 14.27 -4.71
CA TYR A 77 -19.45 15.61 -4.62
C TYR A 77 -20.41 16.68 -5.17
N ALA A 78 -21.03 16.43 -6.32
CA ALA A 78 -21.98 17.35 -6.94
C ALA A 78 -23.23 17.61 -6.12
N LYS A 79 -23.69 16.61 -5.34
CA LYS A 79 -24.81 16.80 -4.40
C LYS A 79 -24.50 17.77 -3.27
N GLY A 80 -23.23 17.81 -2.84
CA GLY A 80 -22.77 18.69 -1.77
C GLY A 80 -21.38 18.29 -1.30
N HIS A 81 -20.58 19.29 -0.96
CA HIS A 81 -19.18 19.12 -0.51
C HIS A 81 -18.78 20.24 0.46
N ILE A 82 -17.67 20.08 1.16
CA ILE A 82 -17.12 21.12 2.01
C ILE A 82 -16.66 22.30 1.14
N LYS A 83 -16.98 23.51 1.53
CA LYS A 83 -16.63 24.73 0.78
C LYS A 83 -15.14 24.75 0.43
N ASN A 84 -14.83 25.08 -0.81
CA ASN A 84 -13.48 25.15 -1.40
C ASN A 84 -12.77 23.78 -1.50
N ALA A 85 -13.45 22.66 -1.28
CA ALA A 85 -12.87 21.36 -1.57
C ALA A 85 -12.81 21.10 -3.08
N ILE A 86 -11.77 20.41 -3.52
CA ILE A 86 -11.67 19.88 -4.89
C ILE A 86 -12.02 18.39 -4.87
N ASN A 87 -12.61 17.89 -5.97
CA ASN A 87 -12.92 16.46 -6.07
C ASN A 87 -11.80 15.71 -6.77
N ILE A 88 -11.20 14.77 -6.07
CA ILE A 88 -10.28 13.77 -6.60
C ILE A 88 -10.71 12.44 -6.03
N SER A 89 -11.54 11.71 -6.75
CA SER A 89 -12.01 10.40 -6.29
C SER A 89 -10.84 9.46 -6.03
N ALA A 90 -10.98 8.56 -5.05
CA ALA A 90 -9.90 7.69 -4.60
C ALA A 90 -9.21 6.92 -5.75
N HIS A 91 -9.95 6.50 -6.78
CA HIS A 91 -9.39 5.82 -7.97
C HIS A 91 -8.62 6.76 -8.91
N GLN A 92 -8.85 8.07 -8.85
CA GLN A 92 -8.19 9.07 -9.70
C GLN A 92 -6.82 9.49 -9.16
N VAL A 93 -6.46 9.10 -7.93
CA VAL A 93 -5.16 9.43 -7.34
C VAL A 93 -3.97 9.01 -8.22
N PHE A 94 -4.17 7.96 -9.02
CA PHE A 94 -3.16 7.46 -9.96
C PHE A 94 -3.25 8.05 -11.37
N ASN A 95 -4.17 8.96 -11.65
CA ASN A 95 -4.26 9.58 -12.97
C ASN A 95 -3.15 10.63 -13.14
N GLY A 96 -2.60 10.75 -14.35
CA GLY A 96 -1.55 11.70 -14.67
C GLY A 96 -1.95 13.14 -14.34
N ASP A 97 -3.15 13.57 -14.73
CA ASP A 97 -3.67 14.92 -14.45
C ASP A 97 -3.74 15.21 -12.93
N THR A 98 -4.12 14.20 -12.14
CA THR A 98 -4.17 14.30 -10.68
C THR A 98 -2.77 14.45 -10.08
N LYS A 99 -1.80 13.72 -10.64
CA LYS A 99 -0.40 13.82 -10.20
C LYS A 99 0.12 15.24 -10.33
N ASP A 100 -0.16 15.92 -11.44
CA ASP A 100 0.29 17.29 -11.67
C ASP A 100 -0.33 18.26 -10.66
N VAL A 101 -1.62 18.07 -10.35
CA VAL A 101 -2.31 18.87 -9.30
C VAL A 101 -1.67 18.63 -7.92
N LEU A 102 -1.48 17.36 -7.54
CA LEU A 102 -0.91 17.01 -6.24
C LEU A 102 0.54 17.48 -6.12
N GLN A 103 1.34 17.36 -7.18
CA GLN A 103 2.72 17.85 -7.20
C GLN A 103 2.77 19.36 -7.02
N LYS A 104 1.92 20.11 -7.73
CA LYS A 104 1.82 21.56 -7.56
C LYS A 104 1.47 21.94 -6.12
N LEU A 105 0.51 21.28 -5.47
CA LEU A 105 0.16 21.52 -4.08
C LEU A 105 1.33 21.23 -3.13
N ALA A 106 2.08 20.18 -3.39
CA ALA A 106 3.28 19.83 -2.61
C ALA A 106 4.39 20.86 -2.78
N ASP A 107 4.63 21.34 -4.01
CA ASP A 107 5.63 22.37 -4.33
C ASP A 107 5.27 23.72 -3.70
N GLU A 108 3.96 24.03 -3.58
CA GLU A 108 3.44 25.20 -2.86
C GLU A 108 3.51 25.04 -1.32
N GLY A 109 3.96 23.87 -0.81
CA GLY A 109 4.05 23.59 0.62
C GLY A 109 2.70 23.43 1.32
N LYS A 110 1.61 23.24 0.57
CA LYS A 110 0.27 23.10 1.14
C LYS A 110 0.06 21.74 1.78
N THR A 111 -0.68 21.72 2.87
CA THR A 111 -1.16 20.48 3.48
C THR A 111 -2.33 19.91 2.65
N ILE A 112 -2.22 18.69 2.21
CA ILE A 112 -3.27 17.97 1.49
C ILE A 112 -4.18 17.31 2.52
N VAL A 113 -5.41 17.82 2.67
CA VAL A 113 -6.38 17.29 3.65
C VAL A 113 -7.46 16.52 2.92
N VAL A 114 -7.46 15.20 3.05
CA VAL A 114 -8.46 14.33 2.41
C VAL A 114 -9.63 14.06 3.33
N TYR A 115 -10.83 13.99 2.76
CA TYR A 115 -12.02 13.53 3.46
C TYR A 115 -12.92 12.71 2.53
N GLY A 116 -13.73 11.85 3.11
CA GLY A 116 -14.71 11.03 2.41
C GLY A 116 -16.02 10.99 3.16
N ILE A 117 -16.79 9.93 2.99
CA ILE A 117 -18.01 9.68 3.77
C ILE A 117 -17.67 9.60 5.26
N ASP A 118 -16.57 8.94 5.59
CA ASP A 118 -16.01 8.79 6.92
C ASP A 118 -14.45 8.72 6.84
N PRO A 119 -13.73 8.80 7.97
CA PRO A 119 -12.27 8.70 7.99
C PRO A 119 -11.74 7.34 7.53
N ASP A 120 -12.49 6.25 7.73
CA ASP A 120 -12.07 4.91 7.32
C ASP A 120 -11.99 4.82 5.79
N LYS A 121 -12.98 5.42 5.09
CA LYS A 121 -12.97 5.52 3.63
C LYS A 121 -11.85 6.43 3.12
N ALA A 122 -11.53 7.49 3.87
CA ALA A 122 -10.45 8.41 3.53
C ALA A 122 -9.06 7.80 3.75
N SER A 123 -8.92 6.84 4.66
CA SER A 123 -7.63 6.25 5.04
C SER A 123 -6.88 5.61 3.88
N GLY A 124 -7.59 4.92 2.98
CA GLY A 124 -6.99 4.29 1.80
C GLY A 124 -6.35 5.31 0.86
N ALA A 125 -7.06 6.40 0.55
CA ALA A 125 -6.54 7.47 -0.29
C ALA A 125 -5.35 8.18 0.38
N TRP A 126 -5.43 8.45 1.69
CA TRP A 126 -4.31 9.01 2.45
C TRP A 126 -3.07 8.12 2.42
N MET A 127 -3.22 6.81 2.64
CA MET A 127 -2.09 5.87 2.58
C MET A 127 -1.41 5.88 1.22
N LEU A 128 -2.19 5.94 0.14
CA LEU A 128 -1.66 6.04 -1.21
C LEU A 128 -0.88 7.34 -1.42
N LEU A 129 -1.43 8.47 -1.00
CA LEU A 129 -0.76 9.77 -1.08
C LEU A 129 0.56 9.76 -0.30
N TYR A 130 0.54 9.25 0.92
CA TYR A 130 1.75 9.14 1.74
C TYR A 130 2.81 8.25 1.08
N GLN A 131 2.42 7.08 0.55
CA GLN A 131 3.34 6.18 -0.15
C GLN A 131 3.89 6.77 -1.46
N LEU A 132 3.11 7.61 -2.15
CA LEU A 132 3.57 8.35 -3.32
C LEU A 132 4.52 9.50 -2.97
N GLY A 133 4.71 9.82 -1.68
CA GLY A 133 5.65 10.83 -1.21
C GLY A 133 5.01 12.15 -0.77
N TYR A 134 3.68 12.25 -0.78
CA TYR A 134 2.98 13.43 -0.26
C TYR A 134 2.87 13.35 1.27
N GLU A 135 4.01 13.55 1.95
CA GLU A 135 4.12 13.37 3.42
C GLU A 135 3.26 14.37 4.20
N ASN A 136 3.03 15.55 3.62
CA ASN A 136 2.18 16.58 4.21
C ASN A 136 0.70 16.34 3.89
N SER A 137 0.26 15.07 3.92
CA SER A 137 -1.13 14.70 3.73
C SER A 137 -1.76 14.29 5.06
N LYS A 138 -3.04 14.66 5.26
CA LYS A 138 -3.80 14.40 6.48
C LYS A 138 -5.22 13.95 6.15
N ILE A 139 -5.87 13.27 7.10
CA ILE A 139 -7.28 12.88 7.03
C ILE A 139 -8.09 13.84 7.89
N LEU A 140 -9.12 14.45 7.34
CA LEU A 140 -10.11 15.19 8.13
C LEU A 140 -11.06 14.19 8.81
N CYS A 141 -11.10 14.25 10.14
CA CYS A 141 -11.87 13.35 10.97
C CYS A 141 -13.35 13.80 11.07
N VAL A 142 -14.09 13.60 9.98
CA VAL A 142 -15.50 13.95 9.85
C VAL A 142 -16.29 12.85 9.16
N THR A 143 -17.61 12.82 9.41
CA THR A 143 -18.55 12.13 8.52
C THR A 143 -19.19 13.16 7.59
N SER A 144 -19.39 12.79 6.33
CA SER A 144 -20.04 13.64 5.35
C SER A 144 -21.16 12.88 4.65
N ASN A 145 -22.38 13.34 4.83
CA ASN A 145 -23.58 12.71 4.30
C ASN A 145 -24.49 13.73 3.62
N TYR A 146 -25.33 13.24 2.72
CA TYR A 146 -26.38 14.03 2.12
C TYR A 146 -27.73 13.48 2.58
N THR A 147 -28.38 14.20 3.49
CA THR A 147 -29.61 13.80 4.12
C THR A 147 -30.62 14.95 4.05
N ASP A 148 -31.89 14.67 3.79
CA ASP A 148 -32.96 15.66 3.70
C ASP A 148 -32.66 16.83 2.78
N ASN A 149 -32.09 16.53 1.59
CA ASN A 149 -31.65 17.53 0.60
C ASN A 149 -30.62 18.53 1.10
N LYS A 150 -29.85 18.15 2.13
CA LYS A 150 -28.76 18.95 2.67
C LYS A 150 -27.49 18.14 2.82
N PHE A 151 -26.38 18.77 2.52
CA PHE A 151 -25.07 18.22 2.83
C PHE A 151 -24.73 18.53 4.29
N VAL A 152 -24.47 17.47 5.07
CA VAL A 152 -24.20 17.55 6.51
C VAL A 152 -22.80 17.01 6.76
N VAL A 153 -22.04 17.75 7.58
CA VAL A 153 -20.70 17.35 8.02
C VAL A 153 -20.68 17.34 9.54
N ASP A 154 -20.46 16.17 10.11
CA ASP A 154 -20.39 15.98 11.54
C ASP A 154 -18.97 15.54 11.98
N ASN A 155 -18.62 15.85 13.22
CA ASN A 155 -17.37 15.38 13.80
C ASN A 155 -17.44 13.86 13.99
N TYR A 156 -16.41 13.17 13.53
CA TYR A 156 -16.26 11.74 13.76
C TYR A 156 -15.49 11.50 15.06
N ASN A 157 -16.08 10.69 15.94
CA ASN A 157 -15.40 10.28 17.15
C ASN A 157 -14.58 9.02 16.88
N LEU A 158 -13.26 9.15 16.93
CA LEU A 158 -12.35 8.01 16.76
C LEU A 158 -12.62 6.98 17.86
N GLU A 159 -12.81 5.74 17.43
CA GLU A 159 -12.93 4.62 18.36
C GLU A 159 -11.63 4.45 19.17
N LYS A 160 -11.80 4.22 20.48
CA LYS A 160 -10.67 3.84 21.30
C LYS A 160 -10.41 2.35 21.12
N PRO A 161 -9.14 1.92 20.93
CA PRO A 161 -8.85 0.50 20.79
C PRO A 161 -9.34 -0.24 22.04
N ALA A 162 -10.19 -1.27 21.83
CA ALA A 162 -10.72 -2.10 22.91
C ALA A 162 -9.64 -2.92 23.60
N VAL A 163 -8.50 -3.14 22.96
CA VAL A 163 -7.38 -3.95 23.45
C VAL A 163 -6.07 -3.20 23.18
N ASN A 164 -5.18 -3.21 24.17
CA ASN A 164 -3.81 -2.72 23.97
C ASN A 164 -2.98 -3.77 23.21
N PHE A 165 -2.94 -3.65 21.90
CA PHE A 165 -2.20 -4.59 21.04
C PHE A 165 -0.72 -4.69 21.39
N ALA A 166 -0.09 -3.64 21.94
CA ALA A 166 1.30 -3.69 22.35
C ALA A 166 1.52 -4.64 23.54
N GLU A 167 0.58 -4.70 24.48
CA GLU A 167 0.61 -5.65 25.59
C GLU A 167 0.35 -7.07 25.12
N VAL A 168 -0.62 -7.28 24.23
CA VAL A 168 -0.91 -8.59 23.64
C VAL A 168 0.29 -9.13 22.86
N MET A 169 0.96 -8.29 22.08
CA MET A 169 2.17 -8.67 21.32
C MET A 169 3.34 -9.00 22.26
N LYS A 170 3.52 -8.27 23.34
CA LYS A 170 4.53 -8.61 24.35
C LYS A 170 4.21 -9.94 25.02
N ALA A 171 2.98 -10.15 25.45
CA ALA A 171 2.56 -11.40 26.07
C ALA A 171 2.76 -12.60 25.13
N SER A 172 2.41 -12.46 23.83
CA SER A 172 2.61 -13.52 22.84
C SER A 172 4.09 -13.81 22.56
N SER A 173 4.95 -12.79 22.56
CA SER A 173 6.40 -12.96 22.37
C SER A 173 7.07 -13.65 23.57
N ASP A 174 6.57 -13.44 24.77
CA ASP A 174 7.08 -14.09 25.98
C ASP A 174 6.64 -15.56 26.06
N VAL A 175 5.42 -15.88 25.62
CA VAL A 175 4.94 -17.26 25.51
C VAL A 175 5.76 -18.05 24.48
N SER A 176 6.09 -17.46 23.34
CA SER A 176 6.90 -18.13 22.30
C SER A 176 8.34 -18.42 22.72
N LYS A 177 8.88 -17.67 23.69
CA LYS A 177 10.20 -17.93 24.29
C LYS A 177 10.21 -19.10 25.30
N THR A 178 9.04 -19.44 25.85
CA THR A 178 8.94 -20.44 26.92
C THR A 178 8.70 -21.86 26.40
N GLU A 179 8.29 -22.06 25.14
CA GLU A 179 7.93 -23.36 24.57
C GLU A 179 8.89 -23.91 23.50
N VAL A 180 10.20 -23.68 23.62
CA VAL A 180 11.17 -24.49 22.86
C VAL A 180 11.90 -25.44 23.82
N LYS A 181 11.17 -26.27 24.57
CA LYS A 181 11.70 -27.53 25.02
C LYS A 181 11.75 -28.47 23.81
N LYS A 182 12.94 -28.58 23.20
CA LYS A 182 13.23 -29.60 22.19
C LYS A 182 12.88 -30.97 22.77
N THR A 183 11.74 -31.52 22.41
CA THR A 183 11.49 -32.96 22.56
C THR A 183 12.44 -33.65 21.60
N VAL A 184 13.52 -34.16 22.13
CA VAL A 184 14.44 -35.07 21.42
C VAL A 184 13.62 -36.28 21.04
N LYS A 185 13.22 -36.36 19.76
CA LYS A 185 12.63 -37.61 19.22
C LYS A 185 13.66 -38.70 19.34
N LYS A 186 13.44 -39.65 20.27
CA LYS A 186 14.20 -40.90 20.37
C LYS A 186 14.06 -41.61 19.02
N VAL A 187 15.13 -41.67 18.25
CA VAL A 187 15.19 -42.48 17.02
C VAL A 187 15.20 -43.92 17.46
N ILE A 188 14.10 -44.63 17.22
CA ILE A 188 14.02 -46.07 17.41
C ILE A 188 14.74 -46.72 16.23
N THR A 189 15.97 -47.17 16.45
CA THR A 189 16.72 -47.97 15.47
C THR A 189 16.09 -49.38 15.40
N VAL A 190 15.35 -49.62 14.35
CA VAL A 190 14.83 -50.96 14.03
C VAL A 190 16.00 -51.81 13.50
N LYS A 191 16.44 -52.82 14.30
CA LYS A 191 17.41 -53.82 13.86
C LYS A 191 16.80 -54.65 12.73
N LYS A 192 17.34 -54.56 11.51
CA LYS A 192 16.97 -55.42 10.39
C LYS A 192 17.28 -56.86 10.75
N LYS A 193 16.25 -57.74 10.83
CA LYS A 193 16.43 -59.20 10.90
C LYS A 193 17.11 -59.69 9.61
N LYS A 194 18.25 -60.39 9.76
CA LYS A 194 18.89 -61.11 8.64
C LYS A 194 17.93 -62.16 8.08
N LYS A 195 17.65 -62.09 6.78
CA LYS A 195 16.96 -63.14 6.07
C LYS A 195 17.83 -64.46 6.11
N ARG A 196 17.27 -65.53 6.63
CA ARG A 196 17.86 -66.84 6.49
C ARG A 196 17.74 -67.27 5.02
N VAL A 197 18.85 -67.64 4.44
CA VAL A 197 18.90 -68.27 3.10
C VAL A 197 18.29 -69.64 3.26
N ALA A 198 17.29 -69.94 2.45
CA ALA A 198 16.76 -71.31 2.37
C ALA A 198 17.74 -72.12 1.57
N GLU A 199 18.35 -73.13 2.24
CA GLU A 199 19.07 -74.26 1.57
C GLU A 199 18.02 -75.12 0.89
N GLY A 200 18.06 -75.18 -0.45
CA GLY A 200 17.35 -76.18 -1.24
C GLY A 200 18.15 -77.42 -1.27
N GLY A 201 17.59 -78.49 -0.73
CA GLY A 201 18.07 -79.80 -0.92
C GLY A 201 17.27 -80.54 -1.98
N CYS A 202 17.99 -81.23 -2.87
CA CYS A 202 17.68 -82.28 -3.84
C CYS A 202 16.43 -82.21 -4.66
#